data_2a06e4837263d3b3696a2149150f2541
#
_entry.id   2a06e4837263d3b3696a2149150f2541
#
_cell.length_a   1.000
_cell.length_b   1.000
_cell.length_c   1.000
_cell.angle_alpha   90.00
_cell.angle_beta   90.00
_cell.angle_gamma   90.00
#
_symmetry.space_group_name_H-M   'P 1'
#
loop_
_entity.id
_entity.type
_entity.pdbx_description
1 polymer ?
#
loop_
_entity_poly.entity_id
_entity_poly.type
_entity_poly.pdbx_seq_one_letter_code
_entity_poly.pdbx_strand_id
1 'polypeptide(L)'
;MVQHSARFLQIVDDARSRIKETDVDTVKQRLDRGEKLFLIDVREESEFAKDHLPGATHLGKGIIERDIEERVPNLATELILYCGGGYRSALAADNLQKMGYRNILSMNGGIRGWRDKGYPLTHG
;
A
#
# COMPACT_ATOMS: atom_id res chain seq x y z
N MET A 1 -18.94 -9.05 -1.77
CA MET A 1 -18.23 -8.50 -2.95
C MET A 1 -18.31 -6.98 -2.95
N VAL A 2 -17.18 -6.32 -3.10
CA VAL A 2 -17.13 -4.86 -3.13
C VAL A 2 -17.25 -4.40 -4.59
N GLN A 3 -18.23 -3.55 -4.84
CA GLN A 3 -18.38 -2.91 -6.14
C GLN A 3 -17.86 -1.48 -6.07
N HIS A 4 -17.05 -1.11 -7.04
CA HIS A 4 -16.52 0.26 -7.14
C HIS A 4 -17.22 1.00 -8.26
N SER A 5 -17.42 2.29 -8.07
CA SER A 5 -18.03 3.14 -9.09
C SER A 5 -17.12 3.24 -10.32
N ALA A 6 -17.74 3.48 -11.48
CA ALA A 6 -16.98 3.58 -12.73
C ALA A 6 -15.97 4.72 -12.71
N ARG A 7 -16.32 5.86 -12.11
CA ARG A 7 -15.41 7.01 -12.03
C ARG A 7 -14.24 6.77 -11.11
N PHE A 8 -14.47 6.06 -9.99
CA PHE A 8 -13.39 5.64 -9.11
C PHE A 8 -12.42 4.72 -9.86
N LEU A 9 -12.95 3.73 -10.58
CA LEU A 9 -12.12 2.82 -11.36
C LEU A 9 -11.33 3.55 -12.44
N GLN A 10 -11.90 4.60 -13.05
CA GLN A 10 -11.19 5.39 -14.06
C GLN A 10 -9.96 6.09 -13.48
N ILE A 11 -10.07 6.72 -12.31
CA ILE A 11 -8.90 7.37 -11.71
C ILE A 11 -7.87 6.36 -11.22
N VAL A 12 -8.32 5.19 -10.76
CA VAL A 12 -7.41 4.11 -10.37
C VAL A 12 -6.65 3.57 -11.59
N ASP A 13 -7.36 3.30 -12.69
CA ASP A 13 -6.72 2.82 -13.92
C ASP A 13 -5.73 3.84 -14.47
N ASP A 14 -6.08 5.10 -14.40
CA ASP A 14 -5.18 6.19 -14.80
C ASP A 14 -3.91 6.19 -13.95
N ALA A 15 -4.05 6.10 -12.63
CA ALA A 15 -2.92 6.02 -11.73
C ALA A 15 -2.04 4.79 -12.01
N ARG A 16 -2.67 3.64 -12.25
CA ARG A 16 -1.96 2.40 -12.54
C ARG A 16 -1.12 2.45 -13.80
N SER A 17 -1.46 3.32 -14.74
CA SER A 17 -0.64 3.51 -15.94
C SER A 17 0.72 4.13 -15.65
N ARG A 18 0.91 4.74 -14.48
CA ARG A 18 2.14 5.47 -14.12
C ARG A 18 2.91 4.87 -12.95
N ILE A 19 2.30 3.92 -12.21
CA ILE A 19 2.93 3.35 -11.02
C ILE A 19 3.51 1.97 -11.30
N LYS A 20 4.32 1.48 -10.36
CA LYS A 20 4.76 0.10 -10.33
C LYS A 20 3.94 -0.65 -9.28
N GLU A 21 3.61 -1.89 -9.58
CA GLU A 21 2.86 -2.74 -8.66
C GLU A 21 3.68 -3.97 -8.30
N THR A 22 3.48 -4.45 -7.08
CA THR A 22 3.92 -5.78 -6.66
C THR A 22 2.66 -6.58 -6.33
N ASP A 23 2.81 -7.78 -5.81
CA ASP A 23 1.69 -8.61 -5.42
C ASP A 23 1.90 -9.23 -4.04
N VAL A 24 0.83 -9.84 -3.54
CA VAL A 24 0.79 -10.43 -2.20
C VAL A 24 1.85 -11.50 -2.03
N ASP A 25 1.98 -12.40 -3.02
CA ASP A 25 2.94 -13.51 -2.93
C ASP A 25 4.38 -13.02 -2.95
N THR A 26 4.69 -12.04 -3.79
CA THR A 26 6.04 -11.46 -3.87
C THR A 26 6.42 -10.80 -2.54
N VAL A 27 5.51 -10.04 -1.95
CA VAL A 27 5.77 -9.40 -0.65
C VAL A 27 6.01 -10.48 0.41
N LYS A 28 5.16 -11.52 0.45
CA LYS A 28 5.32 -12.62 1.41
C LYS A 28 6.68 -13.31 1.26
N GLN A 29 7.08 -13.59 0.03
CA GLN A 29 8.38 -14.22 -0.25
C GLN A 29 9.54 -13.35 0.23
N ARG A 30 9.46 -12.04 -0.01
CA ARG A 30 10.51 -11.12 0.44
C ARG A 30 10.61 -11.07 1.96
N LEU A 31 9.48 -11.04 2.65
CA LEU A 31 9.46 -11.09 4.12
C LEU A 31 10.02 -12.42 4.63
N ASP A 32 9.67 -13.53 4.00
CA ASP A 32 10.15 -14.86 4.40
C ASP A 32 11.65 -15.01 4.21
N ARG A 33 12.25 -14.29 3.25
CA ARG A 33 13.70 -14.25 3.06
C ARG A 33 14.42 -13.36 4.07
N GLY A 34 13.68 -12.72 4.98
CA GLY A 34 14.25 -11.85 5.99
C GLY A 34 14.50 -10.42 5.55
N GLU A 35 13.96 -10.02 4.40
CA GLU A 35 14.08 -8.62 3.96
C GLU A 35 13.28 -7.70 4.88
N LYS A 36 13.86 -6.56 5.21
CA LYS A 36 13.17 -5.53 5.98
C LYS A 36 12.47 -4.59 5.00
N LEU A 37 11.16 -4.78 4.83
CA LEU A 37 10.37 -3.99 3.91
C LEU A 37 9.71 -2.83 4.66
N PHE A 38 9.60 -1.69 4.00
CA PHE A 38 8.85 -0.55 4.52
C PHE A 38 7.42 -0.66 3.98
N LEU A 39 6.56 -1.31 4.76
CA LEU A 39 5.16 -1.52 4.40
C LEU A 39 4.31 -0.38 4.98
N ILE A 40 3.54 0.27 4.13
CA ILE A 40 2.65 1.37 4.55
C ILE A 40 1.21 0.98 4.27
N ASP A 41 0.41 0.92 5.34
CA ASP A 41 -1.03 0.70 5.25
C ASP A 41 -1.69 2.06 5.05
N VAL A 42 -2.32 2.25 3.89
CA VAL A 42 -2.98 3.53 3.56
C VAL A 42 -4.48 3.52 3.83
N ARG A 43 -4.97 2.45 4.47
CA ARG A 43 -6.39 2.36 4.84
C ARG A 43 -6.72 3.33 5.97
N GLU A 44 -7.98 3.35 6.35
CA GLU A 44 -8.42 4.15 7.49
C GLU A 44 -7.87 3.60 8.81
N GLU A 45 -7.77 4.48 9.81
CA GLU A 45 -7.24 4.12 11.11
C GLU A 45 -8.00 2.96 11.75
N SER A 46 -9.33 2.95 11.63
CA SER A 46 -10.17 1.89 12.18
C SER A 46 -9.89 0.53 11.54
N GLU A 47 -9.54 0.52 10.26
CA GLU A 47 -9.17 -0.71 9.56
C GLU A 47 -7.83 -1.24 10.07
N PHE A 48 -6.84 -0.35 10.18
CA PHE A 48 -5.51 -0.72 10.69
C PHE A 48 -5.57 -1.23 12.12
N ALA A 49 -6.40 -0.62 12.95
CA ALA A 49 -6.55 -1.01 14.36
C ALA A 49 -7.08 -2.43 14.52
N LYS A 50 -7.89 -2.90 13.57
CA LYS A 50 -8.39 -4.28 13.59
C LYS A 50 -7.29 -5.28 13.29
N ASP A 51 -6.63 -5.10 12.16
CA ASP A 51 -5.54 -5.96 11.74
C ASP A 51 -4.73 -5.27 10.64
N HIS A 52 -3.49 -5.70 10.48
CA HIS A 52 -2.60 -5.19 9.44
C HIS A 52 -1.48 -6.19 9.19
N LEU A 53 -0.73 -5.98 8.11
CA LEU A 53 0.43 -6.82 7.83
C LEU A 53 1.48 -6.66 8.93
N PRO A 54 2.18 -7.74 9.29
CA PRO A 54 3.24 -7.65 10.31
C PRO A 54 4.29 -6.60 9.94
N GLY A 55 4.59 -5.73 10.89
CA GLY A 55 5.60 -4.69 10.69
C GLY A 55 5.14 -3.47 9.90
N ALA A 56 3.88 -3.41 9.48
CA ALA A 56 3.38 -2.28 8.71
C ALA A 56 3.25 -1.02 9.56
N THR A 57 3.52 0.11 8.93
CA THR A 57 3.30 1.44 9.48
C THR A 57 1.98 1.96 8.92
N HIS A 58 1.17 2.56 9.77
CA HIS A 58 -0.06 3.21 9.30
C HIS A 58 0.21 4.65 8.88
N LEU A 59 -0.16 4.97 7.66
CA LEU A 59 -0.13 6.33 7.15
C LEU A 59 -1.24 6.47 6.13
N GLY A 60 -2.41 6.85 6.61
CA GLY A 60 -3.65 6.84 5.82
C GLY A 60 -3.59 7.70 4.58
N LYS A 61 -4.29 7.28 3.54
CA LYS A 61 -4.31 7.96 2.25
C LYS A 61 -4.67 9.45 2.38
N GLY A 62 -5.55 9.79 3.31
CA GLY A 62 -5.98 11.17 3.51
C GLY A 62 -4.91 12.13 4.01
N ILE A 63 -3.83 11.62 4.58
CA ILE A 63 -2.77 12.45 5.16
C ILE A 63 -1.37 12.08 4.67
N ILE A 64 -1.24 11.07 3.81
CA ILE A 64 0.07 10.57 3.43
C ILE A 64 0.92 11.61 2.73
N GLU A 65 0.34 12.41 1.84
CA GLU A 65 1.08 13.43 1.12
C GLU A 65 1.62 14.50 2.07
N ARG A 66 0.85 14.80 3.12
CA ARG A 66 1.24 15.80 4.12
C ARG A 66 2.41 15.30 4.98
N ASP A 67 2.38 14.01 5.35
CA ASP A 67 3.22 13.50 6.43
C ASP A 67 4.41 12.65 5.97
N ILE A 68 4.43 12.19 4.71
CA ILE A 68 5.44 11.21 4.26
C ILE A 68 6.87 11.75 4.34
N GLU A 69 7.10 13.01 4.00
CA GLU A 69 8.46 13.55 3.96
C GLU A 69 9.12 13.57 5.33
N GLU A 70 8.34 13.82 6.37
CA GLU A 70 8.84 13.76 7.75
C GLU A 70 9.21 12.34 8.16
N ARG A 71 8.40 11.38 7.74
CA ARG A 71 8.59 9.96 8.09
C ARG A 71 9.66 9.30 7.24
N VAL A 72 9.76 9.67 5.97
CA VAL A 72 10.67 9.07 5.01
C VAL A 72 11.29 10.18 4.16
N PRO A 73 12.29 10.89 4.68
CA PRO A 73 12.88 12.01 3.94
C PRO A 73 13.69 11.61 2.70
N ASN A 74 14.19 10.37 2.64
CA ASN A 74 14.98 9.90 1.50
C ASN A 74 14.05 9.44 0.37
N LEU A 75 14.07 10.18 -0.74
CA LEU A 75 13.20 9.92 -1.89
C LEU A 75 13.52 8.61 -2.63
N ALA A 76 14.65 7.97 -2.35
CA ALA A 76 15.04 6.71 -2.96
C ALA A 76 14.61 5.49 -2.14
N THR A 77 14.10 5.69 -0.93
CA THR A 77 13.65 4.59 -0.07
C THR A 77 12.54 3.80 -0.75
N GLU A 78 12.68 2.48 -0.79
CA GLU A 78 11.61 1.62 -1.29
C GLU A 78 10.43 1.64 -0.32
N LEU A 79 9.26 1.97 -0.84
CA LEU A 79 8.02 1.97 -0.07
C LEU A 79 7.02 1.05 -0.75
N ILE A 80 6.42 0.16 0.03
CA ILE A 80 5.35 -0.72 -0.46
C ILE A 80 4.06 -0.30 0.23
N LEU A 81 3.14 0.24 -0.56
CA LEU A 81 1.85 0.70 -0.08
C LEU A 81 0.80 -0.36 -0.31
N TYR A 82 -0.10 -0.55 0.66
CA TYR A 82 -1.23 -1.44 0.46
C TYR A 82 -2.49 -0.86 1.09
N CYS A 83 -3.62 -1.36 0.60
CA CYS A 83 -4.94 -1.04 1.13
C CYS A 83 -5.79 -2.32 1.18
N GLY A 84 -7.09 -2.20 1.03
CA GLY A 84 -7.98 -3.37 1.02
C GLY A 84 -7.76 -4.27 -0.18
N GLY A 85 -7.80 -3.71 -1.38
CA GLY A 85 -7.71 -4.47 -2.63
C GLY A 85 -6.71 -3.93 -3.65
N GLY A 86 -5.99 -2.85 -3.34
CA GLY A 86 -4.99 -2.28 -4.25
C GLY A 86 -5.45 -1.04 -5.01
N TYR A 87 -6.63 -0.52 -4.72
CA TYR A 87 -7.17 0.65 -5.40
C TYR A 87 -6.71 1.96 -4.76
N ARG A 88 -6.92 2.11 -3.46
CA ARG A 88 -6.48 3.32 -2.72
C ARG A 88 -4.97 3.44 -2.73
N SER A 89 -4.25 2.32 -2.63
CA SER A 89 -2.78 2.32 -2.64
C SER A 89 -2.23 2.75 -4.01
N ALA A 90 -2.91 2.42 -5.10
CA ALA A 90 -2.52 2.88 -6.42
C ALA A 90 -2.59 4.40 -6.52
N LEU A 91 -3.66 5.00 -6.02
CA LEU A 91 -3.83 6.47 -6.01
C LEU A 91 -2.77 7.13 -5.13
N ALA A 92 -2.50 6.56 -3.96
CA ALA A 92 -1.48 7.10 -3.06
C ALA A 92 -0.08 6.99 -3.68
N ALA A 93 0.23 5.86 -4.32
CA ALA A 93 1.52 5.67 -4.98
C ALA A 93 1.74 6.70 -6.09
N ASP A 94 0.71 6.98 -6.89
CA ASP A 94 0.80 7.98 -7.96
C ASP A 94 1.11 9.36 -7.38
N ASN A 95 0.45 9.74 -6.30
CA ASN A 95 0.70 11.04 -5.66
C ASN A 95 2.10 11.12 -5.07
N LEU A 96 2.60 10.07 -4.45
CA LEU A 96 3.96 10.08 -3.91
C LEU A 96 5.01 10.20 -5.01
N GLN A 97 4.78 9.60 -6.17
CA GLN A 97 5.67 9.77 -7.32
C GLN A 97 5.70 11.23 -7.79
N LYS A 98 4.54 11.90 -7.77
CA LYS A 98 4.48 13.34 -8.12
C LYS A 98 5.28 14.19 -7.14
N MET A 99 5.45 13.73 -5.91
CA MET A 99 6.27 14.41 -4.88
C MET A 99 7.77 14.11 -5.04
N GLY A 100 8.14 13.22 -5.93
CA GLY A 100 9.54 12.90 -6.19
C GLY A 100 10.02 11.56 -5.66
N TYR A 101 9.17 10.79 -4.99
CA TYR A 101 9.54 9.44 -4.54
C TYR A 101 9.73 8.53 -5.75
N ARG A 102 10.88 7.85 -5.79
CA ARG A 102 11.33 7.13 -6.99
C ARG A 102 11.17 5.61 -6.90
N ASN A 103 10.83 5.09 -5.73
CA ASN A 103 10.86 3.65 -5.51
C ASN A 103 9.59 3.20 -4.76
N ILE A 104 8.44 3.47 -5.36
CA ILE A 104 7.13 3.20 -4.76
C ILE A 104 6.50 2.01 -5.47
N LEU A 105 6.02 1.05 -4.68
CA LEU A 105 5.26 -0.09 -5.16
C LEU A 105 3.88 -0.11 -4.50
N SER A 106 2.85 -0.39 -5.27
CA SER A 106 1.52 -0.66 -4.73
C SER A 106 1.30 -2.17 -4.74
N MET A 107 0.91 -2.74 -3.60
CA MET A 107 0.65 -4.18 -3.51
C MET A 107 -0.74 -4.49 -4.04
N ASN A 108 -0.80 -5.01 -5.26
CA ASN A 108 -2.04 -5.43 -5.88
C ASN A 108 -2.63 -6.59 -5.07
N GLY A 109 -3.95 -6.60 -4.94
CA GLY A 109 -4.66 -7.57 -4.10
C GLY A 109 -4.83 -7.12 -2.65
N GLY A 110 -3.93 -6.32 -2.13
CA GLY A 110 -4.04 -5.72 -0.81
C GLY A 110 -4.15 -6.72 0.33
N ILE A 111 -4.61 -6.24 1.48
CA ILE A 111 -4.77 -7.09 2.65
C ILE A 111 -5.84 -8.17 2.43
N ARG A 112 -6.80 -7.91 1.55
CA ARG A 112 -7.84 -8.89 1.21
C ARG A 112 -7.22 -10.13 0.57
N GLY A 113 -6.35 -9.93 -0.42
CA GLY A 113 -5.60 -11.02 -1.04
C GLY A 113 -4.66 -11.72 -0.06
N TRP A 114 -4.06 -10.95 0.85
CA TRP A 114 -3.19 -11.49 1.91
C TRP A 114 -3.97 -12.44 2.82
N ARG A 115 -5.18 -12.04 3.25
CA ARG A 115 -6.06 -12.89 4.06
C ARG A 115 -6.48 -14.15 3.33
N ASP A 116 -6.82 -14.01 2.05
CA ASP A 116 -7.30 -15.14 1.24
C ASP A 116 -6.24 -16.22 1.11
N LYS A 117 -4.98 -15.85 1.15
CA LYS A 117 -3.84 -16.79 1.12
C LYS A 117 -3.54 -17.39 2.50
N GLY A 118 -4.19 -16.92 3.54
CA GLY A 118 -3.93 -17.38 4.90
C GLY A 118 -2.62 -16.86 5.49
N TYR A 119 -2.08 -15.78 4.95
CA TYR A 119 -0.81 -15.21 5.44
C TYR A 119 -1.01 -14.50 6.78
N PRO A 120 0.04 -14.41 7.61
CA PRO A 120 -0.11 -13.90 8.98
C PRO A 120 -0.46 -12.43 9.03
N LEU A 121 -1.28 -12.08 10.01
CA LEU A 121 -1.71 -10.70 10.28
C LEU A 121 -1.41 -10.37 11.75
N THR A 122 -1.14 -9.10 11.99
CA THR A 122 -1.07 -8.55 13.34
C THR A 122 -2.42 -7.96 13.68
N HIS A 123 -2.95 -8.28 14.86
CA HIS A 123 -4.24 -7.82 15.35
C HIS A 123 -4.07 -6.78 16.45
N GLY A 124 -4.94 -5.80 16.45
CA GLY A 124 -4.93 -4.74 17.43
C GLY A 124 -3.99 -3.64 17.12
#